data_1fbc42a1d05a00f6fabb2adabadb9fe3
#
_entry.id   1fbc42a1d05a00f6fabb2adabadb9fe3
#
_cell.length_a   1.000
_cell.length_b   1.000
_cell.length_c   1.000
_cell.angle_alpha   90.00
_cell.angle_beta   90.00
_cell.angle_gamma   90.00
#
_symmetry.space_group_name_H-M   'P 1'
#
loop_
_entity.id
_entity.type
_entity.pdbx_description
1 polymer ?
#
loop_
_entity_poly.entity_id
_entity_poly.type
_entity_poly.pdbx_seq_one_letter_code
_entity_poly.pdbx_strand_id
1 'polypeptide(L)'
;NVTYGGKTLVQGTDYKVSYINNYNVGTATVTITGYGDYVGSKTATFEIVKRDVTGYVAELSKSSMTYTGKALTPSVTAINSSDGAFVLDDEDIAGFIVRYASNVNVGTATVTATAGSRSNYTGSVTATFAITAAPIDNAVVVAEDTEYTGKPVTPAVTVTVNGVVLSAADYTVAYSNNTEVGTAEVSITGKGNYTGETTGTFEITARSIKNCTVECSTSIEYTGNQLIPVVKVK
;
A
#
# COMPACT_ATOMS: atom_id res chain seq x y z
N ASN A 1 -30.16 -44.85 13.94
CA ASN A 1 -31.03 -45.63 14.89
C ASN A 1 -30.22 -46.77 15.49
N VAL A 2 -30.38 -47.04 16.78
CA VAL A 2 -29.82 -48.19 17.49
C VAL A 2 -30.93 -49.26 17.58
N THR A 3 -30.63 -50.45 17.09
CA THR A 3 -31.63 -51.56 17.10
C THR A 3 -31.02 -52.83 17.73
N TYR A 4 -31.83 -53.61 18.43
CA TYR A 4 -31.46 -54.90 18.96
C TYR A 4 -32.65 -55.86 18.78
N GLY A 5 -32.44 -57.05 18.17
CA GLY A 5 -33.47 -58.03 17.94
C GLY A 5 -34.70 -57.55 17.17
N GLY A 6 -34.52 -56.58 16.23
CA GLY A 6 -35.63 -55.97 15.46
C GLY A 6 -36.36 -54.83 16.23
N LYS A 7 -36.08 -54.59 17.49
CA LYS A 7 -36.62 -53.49 18.31
C LYS A 7 -35.70 -52.24 18.16
N THR A 8 -36.28 -51.06 17.95
CA THR A 8 -35.56 -49.77 18.03
C THR A 8 -35.41 -49.43 19.51
N LEU A 9 -34.16 -49.11 19.92
CA LEU A 9 -33.83 -48.71 21.28
C LEU A 9 -33.93 -47.19 21.40
N VAL A 10 -34.26 -46.74 22.65
CA VAL A 10 -34.45 -45.31 22.98
C VAL A 10 -33.24 -44.77 23.72
N GLN A 11 -32.64 -43.70 23.21
CA GLN A 11 -31.52 -43.01 23.89
C GLN A 11 -31.98 -42.41 25.21
N GLY A 12 -31.18 -42.58 26.25
CA GLY A 12 -31.48 -42.12 27.62
C GLY A 12 -32.25 -43.14 28.42
N THR A 13 -32.96 -44.09 27.80
CA THR A 13 -33.68 -45.16 28.45
C THR A 13 -32.98 -46.52 28.28
N ASP A 14 -32.64 -46.88 27.07
CA ASP A 14 -32.06 -48.18 26.69
C ASP A 14 -30.54 -48.09 26.48
N TYR A 15 -30.01 -46.89 26.15
CA TYR A 15 -28.58 -46.64 25.91
C TYR A 15 -28.19 -45.19 26.14
N LYS A 16 -26.89 -44.96 26.32
CA LYS A 16 -26.23 -43.65 26.29
C LYS A 16 -25.24 -43.56 25.12
N VAL A 17 -25.00 -42.35 24.64
CA VAL A 17 -24.07 -42.06 23.53
C VAL A 17 -22.95 -41.15 24.02
N SER A 18 -21.73 -41.46 23.65
CA SER A 18 -20.57 -40.57 23.84
C SER A 18 -19.76 -40.48 22.53
N TYR A 19 -19.04 -39.40 22.40
CA TYR A 19 -18.22 -39.14 21.23
C TYR A 19 -16.80 -38.73 21.63
N ILE A 20 -15.81 -39.13 20.85
CA ILE A 20 -14.42 -38.66 20.97
C ILE A 20 -13.92 -38.26 19.59
N ASN A 21 -13.03 -37.26 19.56
CA ASN A 21 -12.44 -36.69 18.35
C ASN A 21 -13.48 -36.18 17.32
N ASN A 22 -14.63 -35.70 17.80
CA ASN A 22 -15.77 -35.32 16.94
C ASN A 22 -15.87 -33.81 16.68
N TYR A 23 -14.77 -33.08 16.79
CA TYR A 23 -14.70 -31.62 16.59
C TYR A 23 -13.86 -31.25 15.37
N ASN A 24 -12.66 -31.81 15.24
CA ASN A 24 -11.73 -31.51 14.16
C ASN A 24 -11.78 -32.56 13.04
N VAL A 25 -11.27 -32.20 11.88
CA VAL A 25 -11.06 -33.08 10.74
C VAL A 25 -10.26 -34.32 11.16
N GLY A 26 -10.75 -35.48 10.74
CA GLY A 26 -10.19 -36.80 11.04
C GLY A 26 -11.25 -37.82 11.42
N THR A 27 -10.78 -38.93 11.95
CA THR A 27 -11.69 -40.06 12.35
C THR A 27 -12.25 -39.80 13.74
N ALA A 28 -13.55 -39.62 13.84
CA ALA A 28 -14.31 -39.56 15.09
C ALA A 28 -14.88 -40.91 15.48
N THR A 29 -15.05 -41.16 16.76
CA THR A 29 -15.63 -42.38 17.30
C THR A 29 -16.90 -42.07 18.10
N VAL A 30 -17.95 -42.80 17.80
CA VAL A 30 -19.17 -42.84 18.60
C VAL A 30 -19.21 -44.14 19.41
N THR A 31 -19.51 -44.04 20.69
CA THR A 31 -19.70 -45.18 21.59
C THR A 31 -21.12 -45.21 22.09
N ILE A 32 -21.80 -46.33 21.84
CA ILE A 32 -23.11 -46.66 22.40
C ILE A 32 -22.86 -47.54 23.61
N THR A 33 -23.37 -47.16 24.79
CA THR A 33 -23.28 -47.91 26.05
C THR A 33 -24.69 -48.27 26.51
N GLY A 34 -24.99 -49.54 26.69
CA GLY A 34 -26.25 -50.02 27.20
C GLY A 34 -26.60 -49.39 28.56
N TYR A 35 -27.88 -49.10 28.76
CA TYR A 35 -28.44 -48.49 29.96
C TYR A 35 -29.81 -49.11 30.26
N GLY A 36 -30.25 -49.08 31.52
CA GLY A 36 -31.50 -49.73 31.93
C GLY A 36 -31.41 -51.27 31.81
N ASP A 37 -32.23 -51.85 30.96
CA ASP A 37 -32.29 -53.32 30.72
C ASP A 37 -31.18 -53.83 29.78
N TYR A 38 -30.30 -52.94 29.25
CA TYR A 38 -29.23 -53.30 28.32
C TYR A 38 -27.87 -53.05 28.94
N VAL A 39 -26.89 -53.90 28.62
CA VAL A 39 -25.50 -53.80 29.11
C VAL A 39 -24.50 -53.91 27.95
N GLY A 40 -23.24 -53.56 28.22
CA GLY A 40 -22.15 -53.59 27.26
C GLY A 40 -22.05 -52.32 26.42
N SER A 41 -21.06 -52.29 25.54
CA SER A 41 -20.82 -51.13 24.65
C SER A 41 -20.43 -51.56 23.25
N LYS A 42 -20.72 -50.70 22.27
CA LYS A 42 -20.31 -50.86 20.88
C LYS A 42 -19.86 -49.52 20.31
N THR A 43 -18.81 -49.53 19.52
CA THR A 43 -18.26 -48.33 18.85
C THR A 43 -18.47 -48.37 17.35
N ALA A 44 -18.56 -47.22 16.73
CA ALA A 44 -18.46 -47.01 15.30
C ALA A 44 -17.63 -45.74 15.05
N THR A 45 -17.09 -45.63 13.85
CA THR A 45 -16.31 -44.44 13.45
C THR A 45 -16.97 -43.72 12.28
N PHE A 46 -16.72 -42.42 12.18
CA PHE A 46 -17.09 -41.61 11.03
C PHE A 46 -15.97 -40.57 10.74
N GLU A 47 -15.87 -40.17 9.49
CA GLU A 47 -14.88 -39.17 9.08
C GLU A 47 -15.47 -37.78 9.11
N ILE A 48 -14.74 -36.85 9.71
CA ILE A 48 -14.96 -35.43 9.58
C ILE A 48 -13.99 -34.92 8.49
N VAL A 49 -14.56 -34.45 7.38
CA VAL A 49 -13.80 -34.01 6.19
C VAL A 49 -13.58 -32.50 6.22
N LYS A 50 -12.51 -32.03 5.55
CA LYS A 50 -12.24 -30.61 5.42
C LYS A 50 -13.35 -29.88 4.69
N ARG A 51 -13.67 -28.66 5.18
CA ARG A 51 -14.59 -27.76 4.50
C ARG A 51 -13.87 -26.97 3.42
N ASP A 52 -14.39 -27.01 2.20
CA ASP A 52 -13.86 -26.21 1.10
C ASP A 52 -14.37 -24.76 1.20
N VAL A 53 -13.45 -23.81 1.19
CA VAL A 53 -13.72 -22.37 1.23
C VAL A 53 -13.60 -21.71 -0.15
N THR A 54 -13.44 -22.48 -1.21
CA THR A 54 -13.41 -21.94 -2.58
C THR A 54 -14.72 -21.20 -2.87
N GLY A 55 -14.63 -19.96 -3.34
CA GLY A 55 -15.81 -19.11 -3.58
C GLY A 55 -16.33 -18.35 -2.35
N TYR A 56 -15.70 -18.49 -1.18
CA TYR A 56 -15.95 -17.63 -0.05
C TYR A 56 -15.36 -16.23 -0.29
N VAL A 57 -15.81 -15.24 0.49
CA VAL A 57 -15.38 -13.84 0.42
C VAL A 57 -14.52 -13.53 1.64
N ALA A 58 -13.31 -13.01 1.40
CA ALA A 58 -12.45 -12.51 2.49
C ALA A 58 -12.71 -11.02 2.73
N GLU A 59 -12.84 -10.64 3.99
CA GLU A 59 -12.90 -9.26 4.43
C GLU A 59 -11.52 -8.81 4.91
N LEU A 60 -11.17 -7.57 4.61
CA LEU A 60 -9.90 -6.97 4.99
C LEU A 60 -10.12 -5.87 6.02
N SER A 61 -9.16 -5.70 6.92
CA SER A 61 -9.15 -4.61 7.91
C SER A 61 -9.16 -3.21 7.28
N LYS A 62 -8.73 -3.10 6.01
CA LYS A 62 -8.77 -1.88 5.18
C LYS A 62 -9.01 -2.24 3.73
N SER A 63 -9.96 -1.57 3.10
CA SER A 63 -10.25 -1.65 1.65
C SER A 63 -9.40 -0.69 0.81
N SER A 64 -8.75 0.30 1.45
CA SER A 64 -7.87 1.27 0.82
C SER A 64 -6.76 1.71 1.78
N MET A 65 -5.55 1.94 1.25
CA MET A 65 -4.39 2.42 1.99
C MET A 65 -3.59 3.39 1.12
N THR A 66 -2.99 4.42 1.73
CA THR A 66 -2.12 5.36 1.01
C THR A 66 -0.74 4.76 0.81
N TYR A 67 -0.13 5.03 -0.32
CA TYR A 67 1.26 4.65 -0.64
C TYR A 67 2.24 5.14 0.43
N THR A 68 3.17 4.28 0.82
CA THR A 68 4.19 4.57 1.84
C THR A 68 5.62 4.25 1.41
N GLY A 69 5.80 3.78 0.18
CA GLY A 69 7.08 3.24 -0.30
C GLY A 69 7.40 1.82 0.21
N LYS A 70 6.54 1.24 1.03
CA LYS A 70 6.71 -0.10 1.61
C LYS A 70 5.51 -0.99 1.29
N ALA A 71 5.71 -2.30 1.42
CA ALA A 71 4.61 -3.26 1.27
C ALA A 71 3.50 -2.99 2.29
N LEU A 72 2.25 -2.91 1.82
CA LEU A 72 1.05 -2.72 2.61
C LEU A 72 0.36 -4.07 2.80
N THR A 73 0.00 -4.39 4.04
CA THR A 73 -0.48 -5.73 4.43
C THR A 73 -1.69 -5.64 5.37
N PRO A 74 -2.87 -5.22 4.86
CA PRO A 74 -4.08 -5.26 5.69
C PRO A 74 -4.38 -6.70 6.10
N SER A 75 -4.80 -6.91 7.36
CA SER A 75 -5.17 -8.24 7.84
C SER A 75 -6.48 -8.72 7.22
N VAL A 76 -6.62 -10.04 7.06
CA VAL A 76 -7.92 -10.69 6.80
C VAL A 76 -8.65 -10.75 8.13
N THR A 77 -9.87 -10.22 8.20
CA THR A 77 -10.68 -10.11 9.43
C THR A 77 -11.84 -11.09 9.47
N ALA A 78 -12.31 -11.55 8.31
CA ALA A 78 -13.32 -12.58 8.20
C ALA A 78 -13.20 -13.31 6.86
N ILE A 79 -13.65 -14.57 6.80
CA ILE A 79 -13.86 -15.32 5.58
C ILE A 79 -15.29 -15.85 5.63
N ASN A 80 -16.16 -15.38 4.75
CA ASN A 80 -17.59 -15.62 4.78
C ASN A 80 -18.01 -16.47 3.59
N SER A 81 -18.91 -17.44 3.80
CA SER A 81 -19.60 -18.09 2.69
C SER A 81 -20.44 -17.07 1.91
N SER A 82 -20.64 -17.29 0.63
CA SER A 82 -21.38 -16.36 -0.26
C SER A 82 -22.83 -16.12 0.18
N ASP A 83 -23.44 -17.06 0.91
CA ASP A 83 -24.77 -16.94 1.50
C ASP A 83 -24.77 -16.37 2.92
N GLY A 84 -23.58 -16.07 3.48
CA GLY A 84 -23.42 -15.55 4.85
C GLY A 84 -23.77 -16.55 5.96
N ALA A 85 -24.07 -17.80 5.60
CA ALA A 85 -24.48 -18.82 6.59
C ALA A 85 -23.31 -19.36 7.40
N PHE A 86 -22.08 -19.17 6.94
CA PHE A 86 -20.86 -19.63 7.60
C PHE A 86 -19.78 -18.55 7.58
N VAL A 87 -19.27 -18.23 8.76
CA VAL A 87 -18.23 -17.21 8.98
C VAL A 87 -17.06 -17.88 9.70
N LEU A 88 -15.85 -17.68 9.18
CA LEU A 88 -14.61 -18.06 9.86
C LEU A 88 -14.17 -16.88 10.72
N ASP A 89 -13.90 -17.14 11.99
CA ASP A 89 -13.38 -16.17 12.95
C ASP A 89 -11.85 -16.12 12.99
N ASP A 90 -11.29 -15.34 13.91
CA ASP A 90 -9.84 -15.14 14.03
C ASP A 90 -9.08 -16.46 14.31
N GLU A 91 -9.66 -17.41 15.06
CA GLU A 91 -9.03 -18.70 15.36
C GLU A 91 -8.94 -19.56 14.10
N ASP A 92 -10.01 -19.60 13.33
CA ASP A 92 -10.06 -20.31 12.05
C ASP A 92 -9.09 -19.69 11.03
N ILE A 93 -9.07 -18.34 10.94
CA ILE A 93 -8.23 -17.58 10.00
C ILE A 93 -6.74 -17.75 10.34
N ALA A 94 -6.37 -17.91 11.60
CA ALA A 94 -5.00 -18.20 12.03
C ALA A 94 -4.42 -19.47 11.38
N GLY A 95 -5.28 -20.39 10.93
CA GLY A 95 -4.91 -21.58 10.18
C GLY A 95 -4.62 -21.34 8.68
N PHE A 96 -4.79 -20.10 8.18
CA PHE A 96 -4.56 -19.75 6.78
C PHE A 96 -3.20 -19.10 6.56
N ILE A 97 -2.63 -19.35 5.39
CA ILE A 97 -1.40 -18.69 4.93
C ILE A 97 -1.80 -17.52 4.05
N VAL A 98 -1.53 -16.29 4.52
CA VAL A 98 -1.87 -15.06 3.80
C VAL A 98 -0.68 -14.58 2.97
N ARG A 99 -0.92 -14.28 1.69
CA ARG A 99 0.05 -13.74 0.74
C ARG A 99 -0.51 -12.50 0.06
N TYR A 100 0.40 -11.59 -0.31
CA TYR A 100 0.07 -10.33 -0.96
C TYR A 100 0.76 -10.25 -2.32
N ALA A 101 0.09 -9.62 -3.28
CA ALA A 101 0.64 -9.32 -4.60
C ALA A 101 0.30 -7.87 -4.98
N SER A 102 1.21 -7.20 -5.71
CA SER A 102 1.06 -5.80 -6.16
C SER A 102 0.80 -4.81 -5.02
N ASN A 103 1.29 -5.10 -3.81
CA ASN A 103 0.95 -4.38 -2.56
C ASN A 103 1.95 -3.28 -2.18
N VAL A 104 2.71 -2.74 -3.13
CA VAL A 104 3.66 -1.63 -2.90
C VAL A 104 3.21 -0.36 -3.61
N ASN A 105 2.99 -0.41 -4.92
CA ASN A 105 2.70 0.76 -5.73
C ASN A 105 1.20 1.05 -5.84
N VAL A 106 0.86 2.28 -6.21
CA VAL A 106 -0.51 2.72 -6.50
C VAL A 106 -1.20 1.79 -7.48
N GLY A 107 -2.44 1.43 -7.18
CA GLY A 107 -3.24 0.50 -7.96
C GLY A 107 -4.06 -0.46 -7.10
N THR A 108 -4.40 -1.60 -7.65
CA THR A 108 -5.14 -2.66 -6.94
C THR A 108 -4.18 -3.75 -6.50
N ALA A 109 -4.09 -3.98 -5.21
CA ALA A 109 -3.36 -5.08 -4.60
C ALA A 109 -4.29 -6.27 -4.32
N THR A 110 -3.73 -7.47 -4.35
CA THR A 110 -4.46 -8.71 -4.08
C THR A 110 -3.95 -9.38 -2.82
N VAL A 111 -4.87 -9.85 -1.99
CA VAL A 111 -4.64 -10.70 -0.82
C VAL A 111 -5.16 -12.09 -1.13
N THR A 112 -4.35 -13.12 -0.91
CA THR A 112 -4.76 -14.52 -1.05
C THR A 112 -4.55 -15.21 0.29
N ALA A 113 -5.63 -15.73 0.87
CA ALA A 113 -5.60 -16.57 2.06
C ALA A 113 -5.84 -18.03 1.67
N THR A 114 -4.85 -18.89 1.90
CA THR A 114 -4.90 -20.32 1.54
C THR A 114 -4.95 -21.14 2.82
N ALA A 115 -5.89 -22.07 2.89
CA ALA A 115 -6.04 -22.97 4.03
C ALA A 115 -4.75 -23.80 4.25
N GLY A 116 -4.22 -23.76 5.45
CA GLY A 116 -3.04 -24.53 5.84
C GLY A 116 -3.31 -26.04 5.89
N SER A 117 -2.27 -26.85 5.77
CA SER A 117 -2.41 -28.31 5.73
C SER A 117 -3.04 -28.92 6.99
N ARG A 118 -2.87 -28.24 8.13
CA ARG A 118 -3.40 -28.68 9.45
C ARG A 118 -4.75 -28.05 9.83
N SER A 119 -5.29 -27.14 9.00
CA SER A 119 -6.58 -26.50 9.27
C SER A 119 -7.74 -27.47 8.95
N ASN A 120 -8.91 -27.21 9.51
CA ASN A 120 -10.15 -27.93 9.20
C ASN A 120 -10.71 -27.56 7.81
N TYR A 121 -10.01 -26.71 7.07
CA TYR A 121 -10.43 -26.14 5.79
C TYR A 121 -9.51 -26.57 4.66
N THR A 122 -9.98 -26.41 3.42
CA THR A 122 -9.22 -26.57 2.17
C THR A 122 -9.61 -25.46 1.20
N GLY A 123 -8.76 -25.22 0.19
CA GLY A 123 -8.99 -24.17 -0.80
C GLY A 123 -8.33 -22.85 -0.45
N SER A 124 -8.67 -21.80 -1.19
CA SER A 124 -8.17 -20.44 -1.01
C SER A 124 -9.23 -19.41 -1.37
N VAL A 125 -9.12 -18.25 -0.73
CA VAL A 125 -9.96 -17.08 -0.99
C VAL A 125 -9.08 -15.90 -1.36
N THR A 126 -9.63 -14.96 -2.15
CA THR A 126 -8.95 -13.73 -2.55
C THR A 126 -9.78 -12.52 -2.17
N ALA A 127 -9.09 -11.44 -1.82
CA ALA A 127 -9.67 -10.11 -1.68
C ALA A 127 -8.73 -9.08 -2.32
N THR A 128 -9.22 -7.88 -2.58
CA THR A 128 -8.43 -6.79 -3.13
C THR A 128 -8.55 -5.54 -2.26
N PHE A 129 -7.51 -4.71 -2.25
CA PHE A 129 -7.57 -3.38 -1.67
C PHE A 129 -6.90 -2.37 -2.61
N ALA A 130 -7.33 -1.11 -2.54
CA ALA A 130 -6.75 -0.04 -3.32
C ALA A 130 -5.52 0.55 -2.62
N ILE A 131 -4.47 0.85 -3.39
CA ILE A 131 -3.36 1.69 -2.94
C ILE A 131 -3.52 3.04 -3.63
N THR A 132 -3.76 4.09 -2.86
CA THR A 132 -3.92 5.46 -3.34
C THR A 132 -2.59 6.21 -3.31
N ALA A 133 -2.43 7.20 -4.20
CA ALA A 133 -1.24 8.02 -4.25
C ALA A 133 -1.05 8.83 -2.95
N ALA A 134 0.21 9.01 -2.55
CA ALA A 134 0.57 9.85 -1.41
C ALA A 134 0.56 11.34 -1.83
N PRO A 135 -0.05 12.25 -1.04
CA PRO A 135 -0.04 13.67 -1.34
C PRO A 135 1.36 14.28 -1.12
N ILE A 136 1.72 15.27 -1.94
CA ILE A 136 2.96 16.05 -1.83
C ILE A 136 2.72 17.49 -1.34
N ASP A 137 1.52 17.85 -0.94
CA ASP A 137 1.13 19.23 -0.58
C ASP A 137 2.00 19.84 0.52
N ASN A 138 2.61 19.00 1.38
CA ASN A 138 3.53 19.39 2.44
C ASN A 138 5.00 19.03 2.13
N ALA A 139 5.35 18.83 0.87
CA ALA A 139 6.73 18.53 0.51
C ALA A 139 7.62 19.76 0.72
N VAL A 140 8.85 19.51 1.15
CA VAL A 140 9.91 20.52 1.17
C VAL A 140 10.57 20.54 -0.21
N VAL A 141 10.53 21.69 -0.88
CA VAL A 141 11.14 21.93 -2.18
C VAL A 141 12.35 22.80 -1.99
N VAL A 142 13.51 22.33 -2.44
CA VAL A 142 14.77 23.07 -2.40
C VAL A 142 15.31 23.20 -3.82
N ALA A 143 15.54 24.44 -4.26
CA ALA A 143 16.26 24.79 -5.46
C ALA A 143 17.38 25.77 -5.10
N GLU A 144 18.55 25.66 -5.71
CA GLU A 144 19.68 26.55 -5.42
C GLU A 144 19.52 27.88 -6.19
N ASP A 145 19.95 28.97 -5.53
CA ASP A 145 20.03 30.29 -6.16
C ASP A 145 20.99 30.26 -7.34
N THR A 146 20.69 31.07 -8.37
CA THR A 146 21.47 31.13 -9.61
C THR A 146 21.84 32.58 -9.96
N GLU A 147 22.90 32.75 -10.74
CA GLU A 147 23.26 34.06 -11.29
C GLU A 147 22.51 34.33 -12.60
N TYR A 148 22.11 35.57 -12.84
CA TYR A 148 21.46 36.00 -14.06
C TYR A 148 22.28 35.67 -15.31
N THR A 149 21.66 35.03 -16.31
CA THR A 149 22.30 34.59 -17.55
C THR A 149 21.75 35.26 -18.81
N GLY A 150 20.68 36.06 -18.73
CA GLY A 150 19.91 36.60 -19.82
C GLY A 150 19.02 35.57 -20.52
N LYS A 151 18.87 34.36 -19.94
CA LYS A 151 18.02 33.26 -20.46
C LYS A 151 17.31 32.60 -19.26
N PRO A 152 16.19 31.90 -19.49
CA PRO A 152 15.54 31.12 -18.44
C PRO A 152 16.51 30.17 -17.75
N VAL A 153 16.57 30.20 -16.41
CA VAL A 153 17.39 29.30 -15.58
C VAL A 153 16.51 28.25 -14.93
N THR A 154 17.01 27.01 -14.85
CA THR A 154 16.28 25.83 -14.35
C THR A 154 17.20 25.05 -13.42
N PRO A 155 17.44 25.53 -12.20
CA PRO A 155 18.30 24.84 -11.23
C PRO A 155 17.74 23.45 -10.91
N ALA A 156 18.63 22.54 -10.46
CA ALA A 156 18.21 21.25 -9.97
C ALA A 156 17.32 21.41 -8.74
N VAL A 157 16.27 20.57 -8.63
CA VAL A 157 15.30 20.63 -7.53
C VAL A 157 15.38 19.36 -6.72
N THR A 158 15.40 19.50 -5.39
CA THR A 158 15.23 18.40 -4.46
C THR A 158 13.86 18.52 -3.79
N VAL A 159 13.06 17.46 -3.90
CA VAL A 159 11.72 17.36 -3.30
C VAL A 159 11.75 16.31 -2.20
N THR A 160 11.35 16.68 -0.98
CA THR A 160 11.35 15.78 0.18
C THR A 160 9.95 15.71 0.79
N VAL A 161 9.40 14.49 0.92
CA VAL A 161 8.11 14.23 1.57
C VAL A 161 8.36 13.36 2.80
N ASN A 162 7.93 13.81 3.98
CA ASN A 162 8.09 13.08 5.25
C ASN A 162 9.53 12.56 5.49
N GLY A 163 10.54 13.35 5.10
CA GLY A 163 11.95 13.00 5.25
C GLY A 163 12.52 12.06 4.17
N VAL A 164 11.72 11.68 3.17
CA VAL A 164 12.14 10.86 2.03
C VAL A 164 12.33 11.75 0.80
N VAL A 165 13.53 11.74 0.21
CA VAL A 165 13.81 12.43 -1.05
C VAL A 165 13.15 11.65 -2.19
N LEU A 166 12.32 12.33 -2.98
CA LEU A 166 11.63 11.74 -4.12
C LEU A 166 12.59 11.56 -5.32
N SER A 167 12.35 10.51 -6.09
CA SER A 167 12.99 10.33 -7.39
C SER A 167 12.41 11.31 -8.42
N ALA A 168 13.21 11.76 -9.39
CA ALA A 168 12.74 12.59 -10.49
C ALA A 168 11.64 11.94 -11.35
N ALA A 169 11.43 10.62 -11.22
CA ALA A 169 10.32 9.91 -11.86
C ALA A 169 8.97 10.11 -11.15
N ASP A 170 8.99 10.57 -9.88
CA ASP A 170 7.82 10.67 -9.00
C ASP A 170 7.11 12.03 -9.09
N TYR A 171 7.67 12.99 -9.82
CA TYR A 171 7.09 14.32 -9.98
C TYR A 171 7.46 14.95 -11.33
N THR A 172 6.80 16.04 -11.68
CA THR A 172 7.17 16.95 -12.76
C THR A 172 7.51 18.32 -12.19
N VAL A 173 8.39 19.06 -12.88
CA VAL A 173 8.86 20.39 -12.46
C VAL A 173 8.48 21.41 -13.55
N ALA A 174 7.95 22.54 -13.14
CA ALA A 174 7.76 23.73 -13.97
C ALA A 174 8.38 24.94 -13.27
N TYR A 175 8.88 25.90 -14.05
CA TYR A 175 9.48 27.12 -13.56
C TYR A 175 8.71 28.34 -14.05
N SER A 176 8.59 29.36 -13.21
CA SER A 176 8.02 30.65 -13.59
C SER A 176 8.89 31.79 -13.04
N ASN A 177 8.83 32.98 -13.68
CA ASN A 177 9.64 34.16 -13.35
C ASN A 177 11.15 33.88 -13.33
N ASN A 178 11.61 32.87 -14.10
CA ASN A 178 12.96 32.32 -14.02
C ASN A 178 13.96 32.92 -15.03
N THR A 179 13.74 34.16 -15.48
CA THR A 179 14.60 34.84 -16.45
C THR A 179 15.26 36.09 -15.89
N GLU A 180 14.52 36.93 -15.19
CA GLU A 180 15.00 38.20 -14.67
C GLU A 180 15.52 38.07 -13.21
N VAL A 181 16.36 39.03 -12.78
CA VAL A 181 16.83 39.13 -11.39
C VAL A 181 15.65 39.29 -10.43
N GLY A 182 15.65 38.52 -9.37
CA GLY A 182 14.59 38.47 -8.35
C GLY A 182 14.18 37.04 -8.01
N THR A 183 13.04 36.89 -7.34
CA THR A 183 12.51 35.61 -6.89
C THR A 183 11.81 34.89 -8.04
N ALA A 184 12.30 33.71 -8.37
CA ALA A 184 11.67 32.75 -9.29
C ALA A 184 10.91 31.67 -8.51
N GLU A 185 9.91 31.05 -9.16
CA GLU A 185 9.08 29.99 -8.57
C GLU A 185 9.30 28.66 -9.28
N VAL A 186 9.27 27.61 -8.49
CA VAL A 186 9.28 26.21 -8.94
C VAL A 186 7.96 25.54 -8.53
N SER A 187 7.21 25.05 -9.49
CA SER A 187 5.99 24.26 -9.26
C SER A 187 6.29 22.79 -9.43
N ILE A 188 5.89 21.98 -8.47
CA ILE A 188 6.07 20.52 -8.44
C ILE A 188 4.69 19.86 -8.48
N THR A 189 4.47 18.95 -9.41
CA THR A 189 3.25 18.13 -9.51
C THR A 189 3.61 16.66 -9.32
N GLY A 190 2.98 16.01 -8.37
CA GLY A 190 3.17 14.59 -8.06
C GLY A 190 2.76 13.69 -9.23
N LYS A 191 3.43 12.54 -9.37
CA LYS A 191 3.23 11.60 -10.47
C LYS A 191 3.38 10.16 -9.98
N GLY A 192 2.62 9.24 -10.58
CA GLY A 192 2.70 7.80 -10.28
C GLY A 192 2.22 7.48 -8.87
N ASN A 193 3.15 7.20 -7.95
CA ASN A 193 2.83 6.92 -6.55
C ASN A 193 2.53 8.17 -5.71
N TYR A 194 2.67 9.35 -6.29
CA TYR A 194 2.44 10.64 -5.62
C TYR A 194 1.39 11.47 -6.36
N THR A 195 0.71 12.36 -5.65
CA THR A 195 -0.34 13.24 -6.17
C THR A 195 -0.31 14.60 -5.48
N GLY A 196 -1.01 15.58 -6.05
CA GLY A 196 -1.06 16.94 -5.53
C GLY A 196 0.04 17.82 -6.09
N GLU A 197 0.12 19.06 -5.61
CA GLU A 197 1.03 20.09 -6.08
C GLU A 197 1.66 20.80 -4.89
N THR A 198 2.87 21.29 -5.07
CA THR A 198 3.57 22.15 -4.11
C THR A 198 4.48 23.10 -4.86
N THR A 199 4.89 24.19 -4.21
CA THR A 199 5.79 25.18 -4.81
C THR A 199 7.02 25.42 -3.91
N GLY A 200 8.08 25.89 -4.53
CA GLY A 200 9.27 26.40 -3.90
C GLY A 200 9.76 27.65 -4.61
N THR A 201 10.73 28.34 -4.07
CA THR A 201 11.33 29.53 -4.69
C THR A 201 12.86 29.45 -4.68
N PHE A 202 13.50 30.19 -5.57
CA PHE A 202 14.92 30.43 -5.58
C PHE A 202 15.20 31.86 -6.07
N GLU A 203 16.36 32.40 -5.74
CA GLU A 203 16.74 33.75 -6.16
C GLU A 203 17.62 33.73 -7.42
N ILE A 204 17.30 34.62 -8.35
CA ILE A 204 18.18 34.96 -9.49
C ILE A 204 18.95 36.22 -9.10
N THR A 205 20.22 36.06 -8.80
CA THR A 205 21.09 37.16 -8.35
C THR A 205 21.67 37.93 -9.53
N ALA A 206 21.92 39.21 -9.34
CA ALA A 206 22.52 40.06 -10.37
C ALA A 206 23.92 39.58 -10.74
N ARG A 207 24.23 39.55 -12.02
CA ARG A 207 25.56 39.22 -12.51
C ARG A 207 26.52 40.38 -12.34
N SER A 208 27.71 40.13 -11.79
CA SER A 208 28.73 41.13 -11.59
C SER A 208 29.40 41.52 -12.91
N ILE A 209 29.50 42.84 -13.18
CA ILE A 209 30.24 43.41 -14.31
C ILE A 209 31.73 43.66 -14.01
N LYS A 210 32.24 43.29 -12.82
CA LYS A 210 33.63 43.51 -12.42
C LYS A 210 34.66 42.91 -13.39
N ASN A 211 34.29 41.86 -14.06
CA ASN A 211 35.15 41.12 -15.04
C ASN A 211 34.87 41.48 -16.50
N CYS A 212 34.02 42.47 -16.75
CA CYS A 212 33.77 42.93 -18.12
C CYS A 212 34.99 43.67 -18.67
N THR A 213 35.26 43.52 -19.95
CA THR A 213 36.23 44.33 -20.69
C THR A 213 35.54 45.60 -21.15
N VAL A 214 36.14 46.74 -20.79
CA VAL A 214 35.68 48.07 -21.24
C VAL A 214 36.58 48.57 -22.33
N GLU A 215 36.05 48.80 -23.51
CA GLU A 215 36.74 49.43 -24.63
C GLU A 215 36.19 50.83 -24.82
N CYS A 216 37.05 51.83 -24.76
CA CYS A 216 36.73 53.23 -25.08
C CYS A 216 37.77 53.81 -26.03
N SER A 217 37.47 54.94 -26.64
CA SER A 217 38.44 55.68 -27.48
C SER A 217 39.67 56.05 -26.67
N THR A 218 40.86 55.73 -27.14
CA THR A 218 42.14 56.02 -26.46
C THR A 218 42.53 57.49 -26.54
N SER A 219 41.95 58.23 -27.46
CA SER A 219 42.16 59.69 -27.64
C SER A 219 40.91 60.32 -28.25
N ILE A 220 40.57 61.51 -27.80
CA ILE A 220 39.51 62.34 -28.32
C ILE A 220 40.06 63.76 -28.43
N GLU A 221 39.80 64.45 -29.57
CA GLU A 221 40.24 65.80 -29.79
C GLU A 221 39.49 66.80 -28.89
N TYR A 222 40.20 67.78 -28.31
CA TYR A 222 39.63 68.84 -27.45
C TYR A 222 38.64 69.70 -28.22
N THR A 223 37.43 69.86 -27.72
CA THR A 223 36.33 70.62 -28.38
C THR A 223 35.90 71.87 -27.61
N GLY A 224 36.48 72.17 -26.45
CA GLY A 224 36.01 73.22 -25.54
C GLY A 224 34.75 72.84 -24.70
N ASN A 225 34.21 71.65 -24.89
CA ASN A 225 33.04 71.11 -24.16
C ASN A 225 33.35 69.79 -23.51
N GLN A 226 32.41 69.31 -22.66
CA GLN A 226 32.51 67.95 -22.06
C GLN A 226 32.56 66.89 -23.17
N LEU A 227 33.57 66.02 -23.08
CA LEU A 227 33.77 64.93 -24.03
C LEU A 227 33.16 63.62 -23.45
N ILE A 228 32.30 63.01 -24.21
CA ILE A 228 31.63 61.71 -23.88
C ILE A 228 32.07 60.65 -24.88
N PRO A 229 33.09 59.84 -24.55
CA PRO A 229 33.54 58.76 -25.45
C PRO A 229 32.49 57.71 -25.62
N VAL A 230 32.47 57.06 -26.77
CA VAL A 230 31.69 55.82 -26.95
C VAL A 230 32.39 54.70 -26.17
N VAL A 231 31.68 54.10 -25.25
CA VAL A 231 32.16 52.99 -24.44
C VAL A 231 31.48 51.71 -24.89
N LYS A 232 32.24 50.64 -25.14
CA LYS A 232 31.73 49.28 -25.38
C LYS A 232 32.11 48.39 -24.22
N VAL A 233 31.15 47.65 -23.69
CA VAL A 233 31.34 46.65 -22.66
C VAL A 233 31.19 45.28 -23.31
N LYS A 234 32.17 44.42 -23.05
CA LYS A 234 32.15 43.00 -23.53
C LYS A 234 32.25 42.04 -22.35
#